data_770a1d12e48325f0599c892d53e6e011
#
_entry.id   770a1d12e48325f0599c892d53e6e011
#
_cell.length_a   1.000
_cell.length_b   1.000
_cell.length_c   1.000
_cell.angle_alpha   90.00
_cell.angle_beta   90.00
_cell.angle_gamma   90.00
#
_symmetry.space_group_name_H-M   'P 1'
#
loop_
_entity.id
_entity.type
_entity.pdbx_description
1 polymer ?
#
loop_
_entity_poly.entity_id
_entity_poly.type
_entity_poly.pdbx_seq_one_letter_code
_entity_poly.pdbx_strand_id
1 'polypeptide(L)'
;YLGLGAYSLNHVDAFFFSFNQASLAQLKSSTAGAYGERRFLLNELNNYTAAIGLTTKGGNFGVKAGYSGFTDYNETQIGLAYARKLGTKIDVGVQFNYNGVRISTYANSSAISFEVGTILHISDKLHAGLHVNNPVGGKFGKEQQEKLSSVYAIGVGYDASDKFFISCEIEKEED
;
A
#
# COMPACT_ATOMS: atom_id res chain seq x y z
N TYR A 1 1.22 9.09 -7.97
CA TYR A 1 0.22 9.12 -6.90
C TYR A 1 0.92 9.19 -5.55
N LEU A 2 0.66 10.22 -4.77
CA LEU A 2 1.31 10.43 -3.48
C LEU A 2 0.40 9.90 -2.37
N GLY A 3 0.84 8.87 -1.65
CA GLY A 3 0.11 8.21 -0.56
C GLY A 3 -0.08 9.02 0.72
N LEU A 4 0.19 10.30 0.68
CA LEU A 4 0.11 11.22 1.83
C LEU A 4 -1.29 11.30 2.45
N GLY A 5 -2.34 11.01 1.67
CA GLY A 5 -3.71 10.90 2.19
C GLY A 5 -3.96 9.72 3.12
N ALA A 6 -3.05 8.74 3.20
CA ALA A 6 -3.16 7.62 4.13
C ALA A 6 -3.23 8.06 5.61
N TYR A 7 -2.78 9.27 5.92
CA TYR A 7 -2.82 9.87 7.26
C TYR A 7 -3.98 10.85 7.46
N SER A 8 -4.98 10.87 6.59
CA SER A 8 -6.18 11.70 6.71
C SER A 8 -7.40 10.87 7.06
N LEU A 9 -8.34 11.42 7.82
CA LEU A 9 -9.66 10.84 8.07
C LEU A 9 -10.70 11.27 7.02
N ASN A 10 -10.45 12.39 6.34
CA ASN A 10 -11.41 13.01 5.43
C ASN A 10 -11.14 12.68 3.96
N HIS A 11 -9.90 12.30 3.64
CA HIS A 11 -9.43 12.09 2.25
C HIS A 11 -9.05 10.63 1.99
N VAL A 12 -9.87 9.69 2.46
CA VAL A 12 -9.62 8.24 2.29
C VAL A 12 -10.25 7.74 1.00
N ASP A 13 -9.45 7.08 0.16
CA ASP A 13 -9.91 6.41 -1.07
C ASP A 13 -9.50 4.93 -1.12
N ALA A 14 -9.80 4.27 -2.25
CA ALA A 14 -9.52 2.86 -2.46
C ALA A 14 -8.01 2.52 -2.51
N PHE A 15 -7.11 3.49 -2.68
CA PHE A 15 -5.68 3.25 -2.88
C PHE A 15 -4.84 3.51 -1.65
N PHE A 16 -5.33 4.26 -0.65
CA PHE A 16 -4.53 4.70 0.49
C PHE A 16 -3.98 3.56 1.36
N PHE A 17 -4.69 2.43 1.43
CA PHE A 17 -4.18 1.27 2.13
C PHE A 17 -2.93 0.64 1.47
N SER A 18 -2.62 1.02 0.23
CA SER A 18 -1.36 0.63 -0.42
C SER A 18 -0.14 1.36 0.13
N PHE A 19 -0.32 2.43 0.89
CA PHE A 19 0.73 3.22 1.50
C PHE A 19 0.79 3.03 3.01
N ASN A 20 -0.36 2.85 3.65
CA ASN A 20 -0.46 2.41 5.03
C ASN A 20 -1.72 1.57 5.20
N GLN A 21 -1.59 0.29 5.48
CA GLN A 21 -2.70 -0.66 5.54
C GLN A 21 -3.73 -0.29 6.62
N ALA A 22 -3.28 0.40 7.69
CA ALA A 22 -4.19 0.85 8.74
C ALA A 22 -5.23 1.87 8.25
N SER A 23 -4.93 2.62 7.16
CA SER A 23 -5.88 3.58 6.57
C SER A 23 -7.17 2.89 6.08
N LEU A 24 -7.11 1.61 5.73
CA LEU A 24 -8.27 0.81 5.35
C LEU A 24 -9.35 0.77 6.47
N ALA A 25 -8.93 0.85 7.74
CA ALA A 25 -9.86 0.90 8.87
C ALA A 25 -10.73 2.17 8.88
N GLN A 26 -10.33 3.22 8.15
CA GLN A 26 -11.05 4.48 8.05
C GLN A 26 -12.15 4.47 6.98
N LEU A 27 -12.21 3.47 6.10
CA LEU A 27 -13.26 3.37 5.09
C LEU A 27 -14.64 3.30 5.75
N LYS A 28 -15.52 4.24 5.37
CA LYS A 28 -16.90 4.33 5.85
C LYS A 28 -17.87 3.53 4.96
N SER A 29 -17.49 3.28 3.71
CA SER A 29 -18.25 2.50 2.73
C SER A 29 -17.31 1.72 1.83
N SER A 30 -17.78 0.61 1.27
CA SER A 30 -17.01 -0.14 0.29
C SER A 30 -16.73 0.73 -0.94
N THR A 31 -15.50 0.66 -1.44
CA THR A 31 -15.01 1.49 -2.53
C THR A 31 -14.15 0.67 -3.48
N ALA A 32 -14.11 1.07 -4.74
CA ALA A 32 -13.24 0.48 -5.74
C ALA A 32 -12.63 1.59 -6.61
N GLY A 33 -11.43 1.37 -7.10
CA GLY A 33 -10.75 2.28 -8.00
C GLY A 33 -9.83 1.54 -8.95
N ALA A 34 -9.63 2.15 -10.12
CA ALA A 34 -8.63 1.71 -11.09
C ALA A 34 -7.85 2.94 -11.57
N TYR A 35 -6.55 2.75 -11.75
CA TYR A 35 -5.62 3.77 -12.23
C TYR A 35 -4.75 3.16 -13.32
N GLY A 36 -4.50 3.93 -14.37
CA GLY A 36 -3.59 3.55 -15.45
C GLY A 36 -2.73 4.72 -15.86
N GLU A 37 -1.45 4.48 -16.03
CA GLU A 37 -0.49 5.46 -16.49
C GLU A 37 0.42 4.85 -17.56
N ARG A 38 0.70 5.64 -18.59
CA ARG A 38 1.73 5.35 -19.59
C ARG A 38 2.69 6.54 -19.62
N ARG A 39 3.86 6.37 -19.02
CA ARG A 39 4.87 7.42 -18.96
C ARG A 39 5.54 7.60 -20.32
N PHE A 40 5.69 8.84 -20.74
CA PHE A 40 6.32 9.23 -22.01
C PHE A 40 5.71 8.57 -23.24
N LEU A 41 4.46 8.06 -23.16
CA LEU A 41 3.78 7.27 -24.21
C LEU A 41 4.52 5.98 -24.59
N LEU A 42 5.44 5.49 -23.75
CA LEU A 42 6.20 4.26 -23.95
C LEU A 42 5.42 3.07 -23.36
N ASN A 43 5.28 2.00 -24.14
CA ASN A 43 4.60 0.79 -23.68
C ASN A 43 5.35 0.09 -22.55
N GLU A 44 6.66 0.25 -22.52
CA GLU A 44 7.58 -0.31 -21.52
C GLU A 44 7.34 0.30 -20.12
N LEU A 45 6.77 1.49 -20.07
CA LEU A 45 6.50 2.25 -18.84
C LEU A 45 5.00 2.28 -18.49
N ASN A 46 4.26 1.27 -18.90
CA ASN A 46 2.88 1.10 -18.48
C ASN A 46 2.81 0.73 -17.00
N ASN A 47 1.86 1.33 -16.29
CA ASN A 47 1.52 0.98 -14.92
C ASN A 47 0.00 0.97 -14.76
N TYR A 48 -0.55 -0.14 -14.29
CA TYR A 48 -1.98 -0.29 -14.04
C TYR A 48 -2.17 -0.78 -12.60
N THR A 49 -3.08 -0.16 -11.89
CA THR A 49 -3.43 -0.55 -10.52
C THR A 49 -4.94 -0.55 -10.36
N ALA A 50 -5.47 -1.58 -9.73
CA ALA A 50 -6.84 -1.65 -9.28
C ALA A 50 -6.86 -1.97 -7.78
N ALA A 51 -7.81 -1.38 -7.06
CA ALA A 51 -7.99 -1.61 -5.64
C ALA A 51 -9.47 -1.64 -5.27
N ILE A 52 -9.81 -2.51 -4.32
CA ILE A 52 -11.16 -2.65 -3.74
C ILE A 52 -11.02 -2.66 -2.23
N GLY A 53 -11.76 -1.81 -1.55
CA GLY A 53 -11.93 -1.81 -0.11
C GLY A 53 -13.35 -2.23 0.27
N LEU A 54 -13.48 -3.21 1.15
CA LEU A 54 -14.76 -3.75 1.63
C LEU A 54 -14.91 -3.48 3.11
N THR A 55 -15.98 -2.81 3.49
CA THR A 55 -16.28 -2.52 4.89
C THR A 55 -17.10 -3.64 5.53
N THR A 56 -16.72 -4.07 6.73
CA THR A 56 -17.45 -5.05 7.51
C THR A 56 -17.56 -4.62 8.99
N LYS A 57 -18.44 -5.29 9.76
CA LYS A 57 -18.60 -5.01 11.19
C LYS A 57 -17.37 -5.36 12.04
N GLY A 58 -16.54 -6.30 11.59
CA GLY A 58 -15.38 -6.80 12.34
C GLY A 58 -14.06 -6.12 11.97
N GLY A 59 -14.05 -5.32 10.90
CA GLY A 59 -12.89 -4.68 10.28
C GLY A 59 -13.08 -4.59 8.77
N ASN A 60 -12.14 -3.99 8.07
CA ASN A 60 -12.23 -3.77 6.63
C ASN A 60 -11.21 -4.63 5.89
N PHE A 61 -11.59 -5.11 4.72
CA PHE A 61 -10.74 -5.90 3.83
C PHE A 61 -10.36 -5.09 2.61
N GLY A 62 -9.15 -5.30 2.11
CA GLY A 62 -8.65 -4.68 0.88
C GLY A 62 -8.07 -5.72 -0.07
N VAL A 63 -8.30 -5.50 -1.36
CA VAL A 63 -7.66 -6.25 -2.44
C VAL A 63 -7.04 -5.24 -3.38
N LYS A 64 -5.77 -5.41 -3.71
CA LYS A 64 -5.14 -4.64 -4.79
C LYS A 64 -4.50 -5.55 -5.81
N ALA A 65 -4.48 -5.12 -7.06
CA ALA A 65 -3.77 -5.74 -8.16
C ALA A 65 -3.01 -4.67 -8.92
N GLY A 66 -1.74 -4.89 -9.16
CA GLY A 66 -0.84 -4.03 -9.91
C GLY A 66 -0.17 -4.78 -11.05
N TYR A 67 0.04 -4.09 -12.15
CA TYR A 67 0.81 -4.56 -13.29
C TYR A 67 1.66 -3.42 -13.81
N SER A 68 2.96 -3.66 -13.97
CA SER A 68 3.90 -2.70 -14.56
C SER A 68 4.73 -3.37 -15.65
N GLY A 69 5.05 -2.61 -16.70
CA GLY A 69 5.93 -3.07 -17.76
C GLY A 69 5.23 -3.48 -19.05
N PHE A 70 5.84 -4.41 -19.80
CA PHE A 70 5.44 -4.83 -21.14
C PHE A 70 5.66 -6.33 -21.35
N THR A 71 5.49 -6.82 -22.59
CA THR A 71 5.49 -8.25 -22.90
C THR A 71 6.79 -8.97 -22.50
N ASP A 72 7.95 -8.32 -22.66
CA ASP A 72 9.25 -8.95 -22.41
C ASP A 72 9.74 -8.79 -20.97
N TYR A 73 9.25 -7.77 -20.27
CA TYR A 73 9.49 -7.53 -18.85
C TYR A 73 8.23 -7.01 -18.18
N ASN A 74 7.73 -7.72 -17.21
CA ASN A 74 6.61 -7.22 -16.41
C ASN A 74 6.69 -7.67 -14.96
N GLU A 75 6.10 -6.83 -14.13
CA GLU A 75 5.90 -7.06 -12.71
C GLU A 75 4.40 -7.11 -12.41
N THR A 76 4.01 -8.05 -11.59
CA THR A 76 2.64 -8.21 -11.12
C THR A 76 2.64 -8.23 -9.60
N GLN A 77 1.75 -7.47 -8.99
CA GLN A 77 1.53 -7.49 -7.56
C GLN A 77 0.06 -7.77 -7.26
N ILE A 78 -0.20 -8.70 -6.34
CA ILE A 78 -1.54 -8.95 -5.78
C ILE A 78 -1.42 -8.84 -4.27
N GLY A 79 -2.19 -7.92 -3.67
CA GLY A 79 -2.22 -7.66 -2.24
C GLY A 79 -3.58 -7.98 -1.63
N LEU A 80 -3.57 -8.62 -0.46
CA LEU A 80 -4.74 -8.87 0.38
C LEU A 80 -4.51 -8.20 1.72
N ALA A 81 -5.34 -7.23 2.07
CA ALA A 81 -5.22 -6.43 3.28
C ALA A 81 -6.40 -6.64 4.22
N TYR A 82 -6.12 -6.50 5.50
CA TYR A 82 -7.12 -6.40 6.55
C TYR A 82 -6.74 -5.32 7.53
N ALA A 83 -7.69 -4.49 7.94
CA ALA A 83 -7.47 -3.49 8.98
C ALA A 83 -8.69 -3.34 9.87
N ARG A 84 -8.43 -2.91 11.10
CA ARG A 84 -9.47 -2.62 12.08
C ARG A 84 -9.06 -1.51 13.05
N LYS A 85 -10.07 -0.89 13.63
CA LYS A 85 -9.90 0.06 14.72
C LYS A 85 -9.69 -0.68 16.04
N LEU A 86 -8.66 -0.27 16.79
CA LEU A 86 -8.44 -0.69 18.17
C LEU A 86 -8.83 0.46 19.10
N GLY A 87 -10.10 0.49 19.49
CA GLY A 87 -10.69 1.60 20.21
C GLY A 87 -10.89 2.84 19.32
N THR A 88 -10.70 4.03 19.90
CA THR A 88 -10.96 5.31 19.22
C THR A 88 -9.71 5.99 18.70
N LYS A 89 -8.53 5.54 19.13
CA LYS A 89 -7.27 6.25 18.89
C LYS A 89 -6.27 5.50 18.00
N ILE A 90 -6.47 4.21 17.78
CA ILE A 90 -5.47 3.40 17.08
C ILE A 90 -6.17 2.58 15.99
N ASP A 91 -5.63 2.65 14.78
CA ASP A 91 -5.94 1.74 13.70
C ASP A 91 -4.73 0.85 13.41
N VAL A 92 -4.99 -0.39 13.10
CA VAL A 92 -3.96 -1.35 12.70
C VAL A 92 -4.37 -2.04 11.42
N GLY A 93 -3.40 -2.35 10.58
CA GLY A 93 -3.60 -3.06 9.34
C GLY A 93 -2.43 -3.97 9.00
N VAL A 94 -2.74 -5.02 8.28
CA VAL A 94 -1.76 -5.97 7.73
C VAL A 94 -2.09 -6.24 6.28
N GLN A 95 -1.09 -6.56 5.48
CA GLN A 95 -1.26 -6.92 4.09
C GLN A 95 -0.28 -8.02 3.70
N PHE A 96 -0.76 -8.98 2.93
CA PHE A 96 0.07 -9.98 2.26
C PHE A 96 0.11 -9.66 0.77
N ASN A 97 1.32 -9.67 0.20
CA ASN A 97 1.55 -9.44 -1.22
C ASN A 97 2.18 -10.66 -1.87
N TYR A 98 1.65 -11.01 -3.01
CA TYR A 98 2.34 -11.83 -4.00
C TYR A 98 2.95 -10.89 -5.03
N ASN A 99 4.26 -10.96 -5.21
CA ASN A 99 5.02 -10.20 -6.19
C ASN A 99 5.59 -11.18 -7.22
N GLY A 100 5.30 -10.96 -8.49
CA GLY A 100 5.79 -11.74 -9.60
C GLY A 100 6.59 -10.87 -10.56
N VAL A 101 7.75 -11.34 -10.99
CA VAL A 101 8.58 -10.72 -12.05
C VAL A 101 8.71 -11.71 -13.18
N ARG A 102 8.41 -11.28 -14.40
CA ARG A 102 8.56 -12.06 -15.61
C ARG A 102 9.53 -11.38 -16.55
N ILE A 103 10.53 -12.14 -17.00
CA ILE A 103 11.50 -11.75 -18.03
C ILE A 103 11.42 -12.80 -19.14
N SER A 104 10.92 -12.42 -20.32
CA SER A 104 10.48 -13.32 -21.40
C SER A 104 11.49 -14.37 -21.82
N THR A 105 12.81 -14.10 -21.72
CA THR A 105 13.86 -14.99 -22.20
C THR A 105 14.65 -15.65 -21.07
N TYR A 106 14.48 -15.21 -19.82
CA TYR A 106 15.37 -15.61 -18.73
C TYR A 106 14.72 -16.39 -17.62
N ALA A 107 13.71 -15.84 -16.95
CA ALA A 107 13.10 -16.50 -15.81
C ALA A 107 11.78 -15.83 -15.37
N ASN A 108 10.95 -16.64 -14.73
CA ASN A 108 9.85 -16.14 -13.90
C ASN A 108 10.27 -16.30 -12.44
N SER A 109 10.20 -15.21 -11.68
CA SER A 109 10.48 -15.22 -10.26
C SER A 109 9.28 -14.67 -9.48
N SER A 110 9.08 -15.17 -8.28
CA SER A 110 8.03 -14.66 -7.41
C SER A 110 8.47 -14.65 -5.97
N ALA A 111 7.89 -13.73 -5.20
CA ALA A 111 8.11 -13.60 -3.76
C ALA A 111 6.81 -13.27 -3.05
N ILE A 112 6.74 -13.67 -1.80
CA ILE A 112 5.68 -13.26 -0.87
C ILE A 112 6.30 -12.28 0.11
N SER A 113 5.62 -11.15 0.33
CA SER A 113 5.97 -10.18 1.36
C SER A 113 4.75 -9.87 2.21
N PHE A 114 4.97 -9.30 3.37
CA PHE A 114 3.89 -8.77 4.15
C PHE A 114 4.20 -7.36 4.65
N GLU A 115 3.15 -6.62 4.96
CA GLU A 115 3.22 -5.24 5.40
C GLU A 115 2.40 -5.08 6.67
N VAL A 116 2.83 -4.19 7.53
CA VAL A 116 2.13 -3.82 8.76
C VAL A 116 2.04 -2.31 8.82
N GLY A 117 0.84 -1.81 9.10
CA GLY A 117 0.58 -0.38 9.28
C GLY A 117 -0.11 -0.09 10.60
N THR A 118 0.17 1.08 11.15
CA THR A 118 -0.52 1.61 12.33
C THR A 118 -0.76 3.09 12.12
N ILE A 119 -1.94 3.58 12.52
CA ILE A 119 -2.26 5.01 12.58
C ILE A 119 -2.73 5.33 14.00
N LEU A 120 -2.11 6.35 14.59
CA LEU A 120 -2.46 6.92 15.89
C LEU A 120 -3.21 8.23 15.68
N HIS A 121 -4.42 8.33 16.18
CA HIS A 121 -5.22 9.55 16.18
C HIS A 121 -4.90 10.36 17.44
N ILE A 122 -3.98 11.33 17.32
CA ILE A 122 -3.53 12.20 18.42
C ILE A 122 -4.66 13.16 18.80
N SER A 123 -5.35 13.67 17.78
CA SER A 123 -6.57 14.49 17.93
C SER A 123 -7.50 14.22 16.75
N ASP A 124 -8.65 14.89 16.69
CA ASP A 124 -9.61 14.80 15.58
C ASP A 124 -9.02 15.30 14.24
N LYS A 125 -7.91 16.04 14.30
CA LYS A 125 -7.26 16.63 13.13
C LYS A 125 -5.81 16.15 12.90
N LEU A 126 -5.17 15.62 13.94
CA LEU A 126 -3.75 15.25 13.88
C LEU A 126 -3.58 13.74 14.01
N HIS A 127 -2.96 13.16 13.02
CA HIS A 127 -2.72 11.72 12.92
C HIS A 127 -1.25 11.45 12.64
N ALA A 128 -0.71 10.41 13.28
CA ALA A 128 0.63 9.91 13.00
C ALA A 128 0.52 8.44 12.62
N GLY A 129 1.39 8.00 11.75
CA GLY A 129 1.39 6.60 11.30
C GLY A 129 2.77 6.04 11.13
N LEU A 130 2.84 4.73 11.31
CA LEU A 130 4.00 3.90 11.02
C LEU A 130 3.59 2.84 10.00
N HIS A 131 4.43 2.65 9.01
CA HIS A 131 4.29 1.59 8.02
C HIS A 131 5.60 0.85 7.88
N VAL A 132 5.53 -0.47 7.83
CA VAL A 132 6.69 -1.34 7.58
C VAL A 132 6.32 -2.32 6.48
N ASN A 133 7.06 -2.24 5.39
CA ASN A 133 6.99 -3.20 4.29
C ASN A 133 8.10 -4.22 4.46
N ASN A 134 7.75 -5.49 4.29
CA ASN A 134 8.66 -6.63 4.31
C ASN A 134 9.61 -6.71 5.52
N PRO A 135 9.13 -6.63 6.78
CA PRO A 135 9.98 -6.62 7.98
C PRO A 135 10.82 -7.91 8.17
N VAL A 136 10.55 -8.96 7.44
CA VAL A 136 11.21 -10.29 7.59
C VAL A 136 12.18 -10.58 6.46
N GLY A 137 12.32 -9.69 5.47
CA GLY A 137 13.24 -9.88 4.35
C GLY A 137 12.84 -11.06 3.46
N GLY A 138 11.68 -10.95 2.76
CA GLY A 138 11.30 -11.92 1.73
C GLY A 138 12.38 -12.05 0.65
N LYS A 139 12.46 -13.20 -0.01
CA LYS A 139 13.46 -13.44 -1.04
C LYS A 139 12.82 -13.90 -2.33
N PHE A 140 13.38 -13.45 -3.45
CA PHE A 140 12.97 -13.88 -4.79
C PHE A 140 13.61 -15.20 -5.21
N GLY A 141 12.83 -16.03 -5.90
CA GLY A 141 13.30 -17.19 -6.63
C GLY A 141 13.64 -18.42 -5.79
N LYS A 142 13.93 -19.52 -6.48
CA LYS A 142 14.25 -20.80 -5.85
C LYS A 142 15.63 -20.81 -5.15
N GLU A 143 16.56 -20.01 -5.64
CA GLU A 143 17.91 -19.90 -5.07
C GLU A 143 18.01 -18.84 -3.96
N GLN A 144 16.95 -18.06 -3.74
CA GLN A 144 16.79 -17.08 -2.65
C GLN A 144 17.98 -16.08 -2.53
N GLN A 145 18.57 -15.69 -3.65
CA GLN A 145 19.75 -14.83 -3.67
C GLN A 145 19.41 -13.34 -3.62
N GLU A 146 18.24 -12.95 -4.15
CA GLU A 146 17.79 -11.55 -4.12
C GLU A 146 16.79 -11.35 -2.97
N LYS A 147 17.12 -10.46 -2.05
CA LYS A 147 16.23 -10.04 -0.98
C LYS A 147 15.28 -8.96 -1.51
N LEU A 148 14.04 -9.02 -1.05
CA LEU A 148 13.15 -7.86 -1.09
C LEU A 148 13.60 -6.87 -0.01
N SER A 149 13.82 -5.61 -0.38
CA SER A 149 14.17 -4.56 0.58
C SER A 149 13.07 -4.40 1.64
N SER A 150 13.49 -4.03 2.83
CA SER A 150 12.59 -3.66 3.93
C SER A 150 12.43 -2.14 3.94
N VAL A 151 11.19 -1.66 3.95
CA VAL A 151 10.90 -0.23 3.95
C VAL A 151 10.19 0.14 5.25
N TYR A 152 10.70 1.16 5.91
CA TYR A 152 10.14 1.73 7.14
C TYR A 152 9.72 3.17 6.85
N ALA A 153 8.44 3.48 7.05
CA ALA A 153 7.90 4.81 6.86
C ALA A 153 7.24 5.33 8.12
N ILE A 154 7.48 6.59 8.45
CA ILE A 154 6.82 7.32 9.52
C ILE A 154 6.20 8.58 8.92
N GLY A 155 4.91 8.75 9.10
CA GLY A 155 4.17 9.88 8.57
C GLY A 155 3.33 10.59 9.60
N VAL A 156 3.05 11.86 9.32
CA VAL A 156 2.15 12.71 10.10
C VAL A 156 1.23 13.43 9.14
N GLY A 157 -0.06 13.45 9.46
CA GLY A 157 -1.09 14.15 8.70
C GLY A 157 -1.92 15.08 9.59
N TYR A 158 -2.22 16.25 9.08
CA TYR A 158 -3.07 17.25 9.73
C TYR A 158 -4.22 17.64 8.80
N ASP A 159 -5.44 17.26 9.20
CA ASP A 159 -6.68 17.65 8.54
C ASP A 159 -7.07 19.08 8.99
N ALA A 160 -6.60 20.09 8.26
CA ALA A 160 -6.90 21.49 8.59
C ALA A 160 -8.40 21.81 8.39
N SER A 161 -9.01 21.20 7.36
CA SER A 161 -10.46 21.26 7.07
C SER A 161 -10.86 20.05 6.22
N ASP A 162 -12.15 19.88 5.94
CA ASP A 162 -12.67 18.84 5.04
C ASP A 162 -12.16 18.94 3.59
N LYS A 163 -11.54 20.07 3.23
CA LYS A 163 -11.04 20.33 1.86
C LYS A 163 -9.53 20.47 1.79
N PHE A 164 -8.84 20.55 2.93
CA PHE A 164 -7.42 20.81 2.97
C PHE A 164 -6.73 20.04 4.09
N PHE A 165 -5.73 19.26 3.73
CA PHE A 165 -4.85 18.58 4.68
C PHE A 165 -3.38 18.78 4.31
N ILE A 166 -2.51 18.63 5.29
CA ILE A 166 -1.05 18.66 5.13
C ILE A 166 -0.51 17.35 5.69
N SER A 167 0.40 16.72 4.98
CA SER A 167 1.09 15.53 5.47
C SER A 167 2.56 15.54 5.10
N CYS A 168 3.34 14.86 5.91
CA CYS A 168 4.76 14.64 5.72
C CYS A 168 5.08 13.20 6.09
N GLU A 169 5.93 12.56 5.30
CA GLU A 169 6.40 11.20 5.53
C GLU A 169 7.91 11.14 5.35
N ILE A 170 8.56 10.35 6.18
CA ILE A 170 9.97 9.99 6.07
C ILE A 170 10.02 8.49 5.88
N GLU A 171 10.74 8.08 4.85
CA GLU A 171 10.93 6.68 4.50
C GLU A 171 12.42 6.31 4.57
N LYS A 172 12.69 5.11 5.09
CA LYS A 172 14.01 4.50 5.09
C LYS A 172 13.90 3.11 4.48
N GLU A 173 14.69 2.87 3.45
CA GLU A 173 14.87 1.55 2.83
C GLU A 173 16.12 0.87 3.36
N GLU A 174 16.02 -0.43 3.63
CA GLU A 174 17.13 -1.31 4.04
C GLU A 174 17.17 -2.54 3.12
N ASP A 175 18.31 -2.79 2.50
CA ASP A 175 18.61 -3.94 1.64
C ASP A 175 18.95 -5.23 2.43
#